data_f4327b700edb11a42e7cfbb239b4a351
#
_entry.id   f4327b700edb11a42e7cfbb239b4a351
#
_cell.length_a   1.000
_cell.length_b   1.000
_cell.length_c   1.000
_cell.angle_alpha   90.00
_cell.angle_beta   90.00
_cell.angle_gamma   90.00
#
_symmetry.space_group_name_H-M   'P 1'
#
loop_
_entity.id
_entity.type
_entity.pdbx_description
1 polymer ?
#
loop_
_entity_poly.entity_id
_entity_poly.type
_entity_poly.pdbx_seq_one_letter_code
_entity_poly.pdbx_strand_id
1 'polypeptide(L)'
;VTRDFTATQQHTAGIIATSYFLPTSAAAQSPSRSLPLSCASVARCTALRKFIPQAISNNKDCRMLILQSLLGFVVLYAFAWALSERRQAVQWRTVVGAIGLQLILFLLMFKFPYFKEVASLLNEALNGIAAATREGTKFVFGFVGGADAPFVLKEGERQPFILATQALPLVIVVSALSSVLFYWKILPIVVNAFSWVLKKTLGVGGAIGVSTAANIFLGTVEAPLVIKPYIASLSRGELFITMSCGMAGIAGTVMVLYGLILKPVIPDAIGHILIVSFISAPAAIAFSALMVPHEGPVTEGMITTQQPVSSTMDAVTQGTVEGVSIFINIVAMLLVLTALIALLNTLFGFLPDVGGKPLTLQGLFGWAMAPIVWLIGIPWSEATTAGALMGTKTVLNEFIAYLDLVKLGPESLSERSRVIMTYALCGFANFASLGIIIGGMGTMCPERRSEIIDLGYKCLVSGTLATLSCGALVGIFY
;
A
#
# COMPACT_ATOMS: atom_id res chain seq x y z
N VAL A 1 41.00 -40.62 31.03
CA VAL A 1 41.66 -39.96 32.14
C VAL A 1 40.60 -39.25 32.93
N THR A 2 40.28 -39.90 34.03
CA THR A 2 39.34 -39.54 35.10
C THR A 2 39.88 -38.42 36.00
N ARG A 3 38.92 -37.64 36.56
CA ARG A 3 38.79 -37.20 37.99
C ARG A 3 37.92 -35.96 37.98
N ASP A 4 36.69 -36.08 38.46
CA ASP A 4 36.16 -35.91 39.82
C ASP A 4 36.72 -34.70 40.57
N PHE A 5 35.85 -33.80 40.91
CA PHE A 5 35.73 -33.27 42.26
C PHE A 5 34.31 -32.72 42.50
N THR A 6 33.72 -33.34 43.54
CA THR A 6 32.41 -33.09 44.13
C THR A 6 32.47 -32.00 45.21
N ALA A 7 31.32 -31.37 45.40
CA ALA A 7 30.70 -30.94 46.67
C ALA A 7 31.24 -29.73 47.44
N THR A 8 30.39 -28.84 47.82
CA THR A 8 29.91 -28.52 49.17
C THR A 8 28.99 -27.30 49.12
N GLN A 9 27.72 -27.51 49.33
CA GLN A 9 26.84 -27.23 50.48
C GLN A 9 26.87 -25.79 51.04
N GLN A 10 25.72 -25.15 50.94
CA GLN A 10 24.70 -24.82 51.96
C GLN A 10 24.88 -23.50 52.76
N HIS A 11 23.69 -22.96 53.03
CA HIS A 11 23.26 -21.95 54.02
C HIS A 11 23.30 -20.49 53.50
N THR A 12 22.31 -19.68 53.66
CA THR A 12 21.20 -19.63 54.65
C THR A 12 20.10 -18.72 54.16
N ALA A 13 18.92 -19.05 54.62
CA ALA A 13 17.70 -18.26 54.51
C ALA A 13 17.76 -16.91 55.26
N GLY A 14 16.97 -15.96 54.83
CA GLY A 14 16.73 -14.71 55.56
C GLY A 14 15.49 -13.98 55.02
N ILE A 15 14.35 -14.40 55.52
CA ILE A 15 13.05 -13.73 55.60
C ILE A 15 13.23 -12.31 56.14
N ILE A 16 12.60 -11.29 55.57
CA ILE A 16 11.87 -10.23 56.30
C ILE A 16 10.78 -9.66 55.37
N ALA A 17 9.54 -9.91 55.81
CA ALA A 17 8.32 -9.19 55.40
C ALA A 17 8.11 -8.02 56.37
N THR A 18 7.65 -6.90 55.82
CA THR A 18 6.87 -5.83 56.55
C THR A 18 6.20 -4.99 55.45
N SER A 19 4.96 -5.08 55.21
CA SER A 19 3.65 -4.70 55.85
C SER A 19 3.64 -3.30 56.45
N TYR A 20 2.48 -2.69 56.18
CA TYR A 20 1.85 -1.47 56.77
C TYR A 20 2.09 -0.17 56.00
N PHE A 21 1.11 0.72 55.74
CA PHE A 21 -0.14 1.03 56.41
C PHE A 21 -1.05 1.85 55.50
N LEU A 22 -2.33 1.54 55.46
CA LEU A 22 -3.40 2.46 55.21
C LEU A 22 -3.74 3.20 56.52
N PRO A 23 -4.30 4.41 56.48
CA PRO A 23 -5.34 4.78 57.43
C PRO A 23 -6.65 5.17 56.75
N THR A 24 -7.68 4.64 57.36
CA THR A 24 -9.11 4.92 57.17
C THR A 24 -9.56 6.18 57.90
N SER A 25 -10.61 6.78 57.29
CA SER A 25 -11.76 7.48 57.94
C SER A 25 -11.57 8.79 58.70
N ALA A 26 -12.36 9.76 58.32
CA ALA A 26 -13.31 10.47 59.15
C ALA A 26 -14.28 11.35 58.32
N ALA A 27 -15.42 11.15 58.49
CA ALA A 27 -16.77 11.58 58.46
C ALA A 27 -17.04 13.10 58.51
N ALA A 28 -18.09 13.42 57.76
CA ALA A 28 -19.17 14.38 58.01
C ALA A 28 -18.87 15.87 58.10
N GLN A 29 -19.45 16.61 57.16
CA GLN A 29 -20.51 17.59 57.42
C GLN A 29 -20.90 18.33 56.14
N SER A 30 -22.16 18.25 55.79
CA SER A 30 -22.80 19.15 54.81
C SER A 30 -23.07 20.52 55.48
N PRO A 31 -23.11 21.60 54.71
CA PRO A 31 -24.39 22.27 54.56
C PRO A 31 -24.70 22.67 53.09
N SER A 32 -25.96 22.51 52.80
CA SER A 32 -26.72 23.05 51.69
C SER A 32 -26.46 24.55 51.43
N ARG A 33 -26.03 24.88 50.21
CA ARG A 33 -26.32 26.18 49.59
C ARG A 33 -26.56 26.02 48.10
N SER A 34 -27.76 26.29 47.71
CA SER A 34 -28.23 26.52 46.35
C SER A 34 -27.42 27.64 45.68
N LEU A 35 -26.80 27.35 44.53
CA LEU A 35 -26.24 28.33 43.61
C LEU A 35 -26.82 28.12 42.20
N PRO A 36 -27.09 29.20 41.47
CA PRO A 36 -27.98 29.20 40.32
C PRO A 36 -27.34 28.61 39.04
N LEU A 37 -28.19 27.91 38.29
CA LEU A 37 -27.94 27.25 37.02
C LEU A 37 -27.65 28.22 35.84
N SER A 38 -26.63 29.09 35.90
CA SER A 38 -26.35 29.96 34.74
C SER A 38 -24.88 30.14 34.35
N CYS A 39 -23.92 29.57 35.10
CA CYS A 39 -22.50 29.71 34.76
C CYS A 39 -21.80 28.42 34.21
N ALA A 40 -22.46 27.26 34.24
CA ALA A 40 -21.86 26.01 33.83
C ALA A 40 -21.88 25.77 32.28
N SER A 41 -22.73 26.52 31.58
CA SER A 41 -22.84 26.42 30.11
C SER A 41 -21.78 27.25 29.36
N VAL A 42 -21.34 28.37 29.92
CA VAL A 42 -20.32 29.25 29.29
C VAL A 42 -18.91 28.71 29.51
N ALA A 43 -18.64 28.08 30.66
CA ALA A 43 -17.32 27.47 30.91
C ALA A 43 -17.08 26.20 30.12
N ARG A 44 -18.12 25.44 29.72
CA ARG A 44 -17.98 24.30 28.81
C ARG A 44 -17.76 24.71 27.34
N CYS A 45 -18.31 25.84 26.91
CA CYS A 45 -18.04 26.37 25.56
C CYS A 45 -16.62 26.94 25.43
N THR A 46 -16.01 27.48 26.47
CA THR A 46 -14.64 27.99 26.44
C THR A 46 -13.58 26.89 26.55
N ALA A 47 -13.88 25.79 27.24
CA ALA A 47 -12.98 24.61 27.27
C ALA A 47 -12.99 23.84 25.97
N LEU A 48 -14.13 23.74 25.28
CA LEU A 48 -14.21 23.11 23.92
C LEU A 48 -13.53 23.95 22.83
N ARG A 49 -13.39 25.27 23.03
CA ARG A 49 -12.68 26.15 22.10
C ARG A 49 -11.16 25.99 22.13
N LYS A 50 -10.59 25.42 23.19
CA LYS A 50 -9.14 25.12 23.32
C LYS A 50 -8.75 23.74 22.74
N PHE A 51 -9.73 22.90 22.40
CA PHE A 51 -9.51 21.57 21.78
C PHE A 51 -9.90 21.50 20.30
N ILE A 52 -10.32 22.62 19.72
CA ILE A 52 -10.44 22.72 18.24
C ILE A 52 -9.06 23.15 17.75
N PRO A 53 -8.31 22.30 17.01
CA PRO A 53 -7.06 22.73 16.38
C PRO A 53 -7.35 23.96 15.52
N GLN A 54 -6.36 24.85 15.41
CA GLN A 54 -6.37 26.07 14.57
C GLN A 54 -6.67 25.81 13.06
N ALA A 55 -7.02 24.58 12.67
CA ALA A 55 -7.36 24.13 11.34
C ALA A 55 -8.71 24.62 10.79
N ILE A 56 -9.55 25.30 11.57
CA ILE A 56 -10.84 25.84 11.06
C ILE A 56 -10.71 27.32 10.63
N SER A 57 -9.53 27.91 10.68
CA SER A 57 -9.35 29.33 10.34
C SER A 57 -9.24 29.63 8.84
N ASN A 58 -9.10 28.63 7.93
CA ASN A 58 -8.95 28.93 6.50
C ASN A 58 -9.85 28.08 5.59
N ASN A 59 -11.17 28.37 5.65
CA ASN A 59 -12.16 27.82 4.71
C ASN A 59 -11.83 28.11 3.22
N LYS A 60 -10.98 29.10 2.93
CA LYS A 60 -10.51 29.41 1.57
C LYS A 60 -9.39 28.51 1.09
N ASP A 61 -8.38 28.24 1.92
CA ASP A 61 -7.24 27.40 1.53
C ASP A 61 -7.65 25.94 1.36
N CYS A 62 -8.52 25.43 2.25
CA CYS A 62 -9.08 24.09 2.09
C CYS A 62 -9.89 23.94 0.80
N ARG A 63 -10.72 24.93 0.45
CA ARG A 63 -11.46 24.93 -0.82
C ARG A 63 -10.55 24.99 -2.03
N MET A 64 -9.46 25.77 -1.98
CA MET A 64 -8.47 25.82 -3.06
C MET A 64 -7.82 24.46 -3.28
N LEU A 65 -7.41 23.76 -2.22
CA LEU A 65 -6.79 22.44 -2.33
C LEU A 65 -7.75 21.37 -2.87
N ILE A 66 -9.04 21.45 -2.52
CA ILE A 66 -10.08 20.58 -3.09
C ILE A 66 -10.25 20.85 -4.59
N LEU A 67 -10.36 22.13 -4.99
CA LEU A 67 -10.46 22.50 -6.40
C LEU A 67 -9.22 22.10 -7.19
N GLN A 68 -8.04 22.21 -6.58
CA GLN A 68 -6.77 21.76 -7.15
C GLN A 68 -6.78 20.24 -7.38
N SER A 69 -7.20 19.44 -6.40
CA SER A 69 -7.35 18.00 -6.54
C SER A 69 -8.34 17.62 -7.64
N LEU A 70 -9.47 18.33 -7.72
CA LEU A 70 -10.47 18.12 -8.78
C LEU A 70 -9.91 18.46 -10.16
N LEU A 71 -9.22 19.60 -10.28
CA LEU A 71 -8.52 19.98 -11.51
C LEU A 71 -7.49 18.92 -11.90
N GLY A 72 -6.70 18.45 -10.93
CA GLY A 72 -5.71 17.39 -11.15
C GLY A 72 -6.33 16.09 -11.63
N PHE A 73 -7.43 15.69 -11.02
CA PHE A 73 -8.18 14.51 -11.46
C PHE A 73 -8.57 14.62 -12.94
N VAL A 74 -9.14 15.76 -13.36
CA VAL A 74 -9.55 16.01 -14.76
C VAL A 74 -8.34 16.08 -15.70
N VAL A 75 -7.27 16.79 -15.30
CA VAL A 75 -6.05 16.96 -16.12
C VAL A 75 -5.34 15.62 -16.34
N LEU A 76 -5.29 14.72 -15.34
CA LEU A 76 -4.70 13.40 -15.51
C LEU A 76 -5.42 12.59 -16.60
N TYR A 77 -6.76 12.59 -16.63
CA TYR A 77 -7.53 11.93 -17.67
C TYR A 77 -7.38 12.60 -19.04
N ALA A 78 -7.35 13.94 -19.09
CA ALA A 78 -7.09 14.69 -20.32
C ALA A 78 -5.69 14.39 -20.87
N PHE A 79 -4.68 14.29 -20.00
CA PHE A 79 -3.32 13.92 -20.36
C PHE A 79 -3.25 12.50 -20.94
N ALA A 80 -3.92 11.52 -20.32
CA ALA A 80 -4.02 10.17 -20.85
C ALA A 80 -4.67 10.13 -22.24
N TRP A 81 -5.75 10.91 -22.45
CA TRP A 81 -6.37 11.06 -23.76
C TRP A 81 -5.43 11.70 -24.79
N ALA A 82 -4.63 12.68 -24.37
CA ALA A 82 -3.62 13.28 -25.23
C ALA A 82 -2.53 12.28 -25.69
N LEU A 83 -2.20 11.31 -24.83
CA LEU A 83 -1.25 10.22 -25.11
C LEU A 83 -1.87 9.04 -25.87
N SER A 84 -3.15 9.12 -26.24
CA SER A 84 -3.88 8.03 -26.90
C SER A 84 -3.27 7.66 -28.26
N GLU A 85 -3.11 6.36 -28.52
CA GLU A 85 -2.70 5.84 -29.84
C GLU A 85 -3.75 6.18 -30.91
N ARG A 86 -5.05 6.18 -30.55
CA ARG A 86 -6.16 6.42 -31.46
C ARG A 86 -7.30 7.16 -30.75
N ARG A 87 -7.21 8.48 -30.67
CA ARG A 87 -8.18 9.32 -29.94
C ARG A 87 -9.63 9.16 -30.40
N GLN A 88 -9.85 8.84 -31.68
CA GLN A 88 -11.18 8.67 -32.27
C GLN A 88 -11.80 7.30 -31.92
N ALA A 89 -10.99 6.30 -31.59
CA ALA A 89 -11.45 4.96 -31.24
C ALA A 89 -11.76 4.79 -29.74
N VAL A 90 -11.63 5.85 -28.95
CA VAL A 90 -11.88 5.80 -27.50
C VAL A 90 -13.32 5.45 -27.20
N GLN A 91 -13.52 4.36 -26.45
CA GLN A 91 -14.84 3.91 -26.01
C GLN A 91 -15.24 4.67 -24.73
N TRP A 92 -15.83 5.86 -24.91
CA TRP A 92 -16.23 6.74 -23.80
C TRP A 92 -17.16 6.07 -22.79
N ARG A 93 -17.97 5.10 -23.22
CA ARG A 93 -18.83 4.33 -22.32
C ARG A 93 -18.01 3.59 -21.28
N THR A 94 -16.94 2.91 -21.67
CA THR A 94 -16.02 2.19 -20.77
C THR A 94 -15.28 3.17 -19.88
N VAL A 95 -14.78 4.29 -20.42
CA VAL A 95 -14.03 5.31 -19.65
C VAL A 95 -14.92 5.95 -18.59
N VAL A 96 -16.08 6.48 -18.97
CA VAL A 96 -17.01 7.13 -18.02
C VAL A 96 -17.55 6.13 -17.01
N GLY A 97 -17.86 4.90 -17.45
CA GLY A 97 -18.27 3.82 -16.56
C GLY A 97 -17.19 3.48 -15.53
N ALA A 98 -15.94 3.42 -15.95
CA ALA A 98 -14.82 3.12 -15.07
C ALA A 98 -14.54 4.24 -14.05
N ILE A 99 -14.58 5.50 -14.48
CA ILE A 99 -14.51 6.67 -13.60
C ILE A 99 -15.70 6.66 -12.62
N GLY A 100 -16.91 6.41 -13.10
CA GLY A 100 -18.09 6.29 -12.26
C GLY A 100 -17.98 5.17 -11.23
N LEU A 101 -17.48 4.00 -11.63
CA LEU A 101 -17.24 2.88 -10.72
C LEU A 101 -16.16 3.21 -9.69
N GLN A 102 -15.06 3.87 -10.10
CA GLN A 102 -14.01 4.34 -9.19
C GLN A 102 -14.59 5.26 -8.11
N LEU A 103 -15.41 6.25 -8.51
CA LEU A 103 -16.08 7.20 -7.61
C LEU A 103 -17.05 6.49 -6.66
N ILE A 104 -17.88 5.59 -7.18
CA ILE A 104 -18.88 4.86 -6.40
C ILE A 104 -18.18 3.97 -5.36
N LEU A 105 -17.17 3.19 -5.76
CA LEU A 105 -16.40 2.36 -4.85
C LEU A 105 -15.71 3.20 -3.78
N PHE A 106 -15.08 4.31 -4.17
CA PHE A 106 -14.44 5.21 -3.21
C PHE A 106 -15.45 5.76 -2.19
N LEU A 107 -16.58 6.31 -2.63
CA LEU A 107 -17.60 6.87 -1.74
C LEU A 107 -18.21 5.80 -0.83
N LEU A 108 -18.47 4.61 -1.38
CA LEU A 108 -19.02 3.49 -0.62
C LEU A 108 -18.04 3.05 0.47
N MET A 109 -16.76 2.89 0.14
CA MET A 109 -15.75 2.41 1.09
C MET A 109 -15.32 3.50 2.07
N PHE A 110 -15.25 4.78 1.63
CA PHE A 110 -14.76 5.89 2.45
C PHE A 110 -15.81 6.45 3.41
N LYS A 111 -17.11 6.50 3.01
CA LYS A 111 -18.18 7.12 3.81
C LYS A 111 -19.09 6.13 4.54
N PHE A 112 -19.14 4.88 4.15
CA PHE A 112 -20.06 3.91 4.76
C PHE A 112 -19.50 3.39 6.10
N PRO A 113 -20.23 3.54 7.22
CA PRO A 113 -19.74 3.14 8.54
C PRO A 113 -19.44 1.65 8.65
N TYR A 114 -20.24 0.80 8.00
CA TYR A 114 -20.00 -0.65 7.97
C TYR A 114 -18.66 -1.04 7.35
N PHE A 115 -18.13 -0.25 6.42
CA PHE A 115 -16.81 -0.49 5.86
C PHE A 115 -15.71 -0.29 6.89
N LYS A 116 -15.86 0.69 7.79
CA LYS A 116 -14.91 0.90 8.90
C LYS A 116 -14.90 -0.27 9.87
N GLU A 117 -16.06 -0.90 10.14
CA GLU A 117 -16.15 -2.10 10.98
C GLU A 117 -15.46 -3.29 10.30
N VAL A 118 -15.71 -3.51 9.00
CA VAL A 118 -15.03 -4.55 8.22
C VAL A 118 -13.53 -4.29 8.15
N ALA A 119 -13.10 -3.05 7.92
CA ALA A 119 -11.69 -2.67 7.91
C ALA A 119 -11.04 -2.88 9.29
N SER A 120 -11.75 -2.58 10.39
CA SER A 120 -11.29 -2.84 11.76
C SER A 120 -11.12 -4.34 12.03
N LEU A 121 -12.09 -5.16 11.64
CA LEU A 121 -12.01 -6.62 11.78
C LEU A 121 -10.84 -7.19 10.96
N LEU A 122 -10.67 -6.70 9.73
CA LEU A 122 -9.54 -7.09 8.90
C LEU A 122 -8.21 -6.67 9.53
N ASN A 123 -8.14 -5.46 10.09
CA ASN A 123 -6.95 -4.96 10.80
C ASN A 123 -6.60 -5.84 12.00
N GLU A 124 -7.59 -6.30 12.77
CA GLU A 124 -7.38 -7.24 13.88
C GLU A 124 -6.86 -8.60 13.38
N ALA A 125 -7.46 -9.15 12.32
CA ALA A 125 -7.02 -10.40 11.72
C ALA A 125 -5.57 -10.28 11.20
N LEU A 126 -5.23 -9.18 10.54
CA LEU A 126 -3.88 -8.93 10.02
C LEU A 126 -2.85 -8.70 11.13
N ASN A 127 -3.22 -8.02 12.22
CA ASN A 127 -2.38 -7.93 13.41
C ASN A 127 -2.15 -9.33 14.05
N GLY A 128 -3.17 -10.19 14.05
CA GLY A 128 -3.06 -11.59 14.49
C GLY A 128 -2.06 -12.38 13.64
N ILE A 129 -2.15 -12.28 12.31
CA ILE A 129 -1.20 -12.91 11.38
C ILE A 129 0.22 -12.37 11.59
N ALA A 130 0.38 -11.07 11.77
CA ALA A 130 1.68 -10.46 12.03
C ALA A 130 2.26 -10.92 13.38
N ALA A 131 1.44 -11.05 14.41
CA ALA A 131 1.86 -11.57 15.72
C ALA A 131 2.28 -13.05 15.60
N ALA A 132 1.49 -13.89 14.94
CA ALA A 132 1.83 -15.29 14.69
C ALA A 132 3.12 -15.42 13.86
N THR A 133 3.32 -14.57 12.85
CA THR A 133 4.55 -14.53 12.06
C THR A 133 5.75 -14.20 12.94
N ARG A 134 5.62 -13.25 13.89
CA ARG A 134 6.71 -12.91 14.83
C ARG A 134 7.13 -14.11 15.69
N GLU A 135 6.20 -14.92 16.14
CA GLU A 135 6.57 -16.14 16.87
C GLU A 135 7.37 -17.10 15.98
N GLY A 136 7.00 -17.26 14.71
CA GLY A 136 7.78 -18.03 13.73
C GLY A 136 9.18 -17.43 13.49
N THR A 137 9.29 -16.10 13.33
CA THR A 137 10.60 -15.45 13.09
C THR A 137 11.51 -15.50 14.32
N LYS A 138 10.97 -15.35 15.53
CA LYS A 138 11.71 -15.56 16.79
C LYS A 138 12.25 -16.97 16.88
N PHE A 139 11.43 -17.97 16.55
CA PHE A 139 11.84 -19.37 16.59
C PHE A 139 12.94 -19.69 15.58
N VAL A 140 12.79 -19.22 14.33
CA VAL A 140 13.72 -19.55 13.22
C VAL A 140 15.01 -18.72 13.29
N PHE A 141 14.90 -17.42 13.57
CA PHE A 141 16.02 -16.47 13.49
C PHE A 141 16.54 -16.01 14.87
N GLY A 142 15.92 -16.43 15.98
CA GLY A 142 16.33 -16.01 17.32
C GLY A 142 16.22 -14.48 17.52
N PHE A 143 17.22 -13.86 18.13
CA PHE A 143 17.20 -12.42 18.45
C PHE A 143 17.13 -11.52 17.21
N VAL A 144 17.71 -11.90 16.06
CA VAL A 144 17.58 -11.14 14.82
C VAL A 144 16.17 -11.22 14.23
N GLY A 145 15.40 -12.24 14.61
CA GLY A 145 13.98 -12.41 14.31
C GLY A 145 13.03 -11.75 15.32
N GLY A 146 13.59 -11.05 16.32
CA GLY A 146 12.82 -10.32 17.33
C GLY A 146 12.62 -11.05 18.67
N ALA A 147 13.32 -12.17 18.91
CA ALA A 147 13.45 -12.74 20.25
C ALA A 147 14.35 -11.86 21.12
N ASP A 148 14.34 -12.11 22.43
CA ASP A 148 15.15 -11.34 23.38
C ASP A 148 16.64 -11.40 23.01
N ALA A 149 17.32 -10.26 23.12
CA ALA A 149 18.73 -10.17 22.81
C ALA A 149 19.55 -10.96 23.85
N PRO A 150 20.59 -11.71 23.41
CA PRO A 150 21.46 -12.45 24.35
C PRO A 150 22.47 -11.53 25.10
N PHE A 151 22.29 -10.21 24.99
CA PHE A 151 23.13 -9.19 25.61
C PHE A 151 22.25 -8.09 26.22
N VAL A 152 22.79 -7.37 27.20
CA VAL A 152 22.07 -6.29 27.89
C VAL A 152 22.13 -5.03 27.03
N LEU A 153 20.97 -4.52 26.69
CA LEU A 153 20.83 -3.20 26.05
C LEU A 153 21.09 -2.10 27.10
N LYS A 154 21.70 -1.00 26.70
CA LYS A 154 21.85 0.18 27.57
C LYS A 154 20.48 0.75 27.89
N GLU A 155 20.35 1.37 29.05
CA GLU A 155 19.09 1.98 29.50
C GLU A 155 18.63 3.03 28.47
N GLY A 156 17.41 2.85 27.94
CA GLY A 156 16.85 3.70 26.86
C GLY A 156 17.09 3.21 25.42
N GLU A 157 17.93 2.20 25.19
CA GLU A 157 18.12 1.60 23.87
C GLU A 157 16.99 0.59 23.57
N ARG A 158 16.49 0.63 22.34
CA ARG A 158 15.52 -0.36 21.84
C ARG A 158 16.23 -1.48 21.12
N GLN A 159 15.63 -2.67 21.13
CA GLN A 159 16.13 -3.77 20.29
C GLN A 159 16.22 -3.32 18.83
N PRO A 160 17.32 -3.65 18.11
CA PRO A 160 17.48 -3.28 16.72
C PRO A 160 16.39 -3.94 15.86
N PHE A 161 15.69 -3.13 15.06
CA PHE A 161 14.73 -3.63 14.10
C PHE A 161 15.45 -4.04 12.81
N ILE A 162 15.35 -5.33 12.45
CA ILE A 162 15.94 -5.88 11.23
C ILE A 162 14.82 -6.22 10.25
N LEU A 163 14.68 -5.41 9.22
CA LEU A 163 13.61 -5.51 8.24
C LEU A 163 13.50 -6.91 7.62
N ALA A 164 14.65 -7.47 7.19
CA ALA A 164 14.70 -8.74 6.48
C ALA A 164 14.18 -9.92 7.30
N THR A 165 14.44 -9.95 8.62
CA THR A 165 14.11 -11.10 9.48
C THR A 165 12.89 -10.87 10.36
N GLN A 166 12.48 -9.63 10.59
CA GLN A 166 11.36 -9.31 11.49
C GLN A 166 10.07 -8.90 10.78
N ALA A 167 10.17 -8.24 9.61
CA ALA A 167 8.99 -7.76 8.88
C ALA A 167 8.73 -8.50 7.57
N LEU A 168 9.75 -8.67 6.72
CA LEU A 168 9.56 -9.29 5.39
C LEU A 168 9.09 -10.75 5.42
N PRO A 169 9.41 -11.60 6.42
CA PRO A 169 8.88 -12.97 6.46
C PRO A 169 7.34 -13.05 6.53
N LEU A 170 6.68 -11.97 6.93
CA LEU A 170 5.22 -11.87 6.85
C LEU A 170 4.68 -12.18 5.45
N VAL A 171 5.42 -11.81 4.40
CA VAL A 171 5.04 -12.10 3.01
C VAL A 171 4.94 -13.61 2.76
N ILE A 172 5.82 -14.41 3.35
CA ILE A 172 5.80 -15.87 3.23
C ILE A 172 4.53 -16.44 3.84
N VAL A 173 4.19 -16.00 5.06
CA VAL A 173 3.00 -16.48 5.78
C VAL A 173 1.72 -16.06 5.06
N VAL A 174 1.65 -14.81 4.60
CA VAL A 174 0.47 -14.31 3.86
C VAL A 174 0.33 -15.03 2.52
N SER A 175 1.44 -15.33 1.81
CA SER A 175 1.41 -16.10 0.56
C SER A 175 0.87 -17.52 0.79
N ALA A 176 1.33 -18.21 1.84
CA ALA A 176 0.81 -19.52 2.20
C ALA A 176 -0.69 -19.49 2.52
N LEU A 177 -1.14 -18.50 3.31
CA LEU A 177 -2.57 -18.32 3.62
C LEU A 177 -3.39 -18.00 2.38
N SER A 178 -2.88 -17.15 1.48
CA SER A 178 -3.55 -16.80 0.22
C SER A 178 -3.74 -18.05 -0.66
N SER A 179 -2.73 -18.91 -0.75
CA SER A 179 -2.81 -20.17 -1.49
C SER A 179 -3.87 -21.11 -0.91
N VAL A 180 -3.98 -21.21 0.42
CA VAL A 180 -5.03 -21.98 1.10
C VAL A 180 -6.41 -21.40 0.82
N LEU A 181 -6.59 -20.08 0.91
CA LEU A 181 -7.86 -19.41 0.60
C LEU A 181 -8.26 -19.59 -0.88
N PHE A 182 -7.26 -19.69 -1.77
CA PHE A 182 -7.50 -20.00 -3.16
C PHE A 182 -7.95 -21.47 -3.35
N TYR A 183 -7.29 -22.42 -2.69
CA TYR A 183 -7.66 -23.83 -2.70
C TYR A 183 -9.07 -24.08 -2.13
N TRP A 184 -9.42 -23.40 -1.03
CA TRP A 184 -10.77 -23.47 -0.46
C TRP A 184 -11.83 -22.72 -1.27
N LYS A 185 -11.46 -22.17 -2.43
CA LYS A 185 -12.34 -21.40 -3.35
C LYS A 185 -12.90 -20.10 -2.76
N ILE A 186 -12.41 -19.63 -1.62
CA ILE A 186 -12.85 -18.37 -1.01
C ILE A 186 -12.42 -17.19 -1.90
N LEU A 187 -11.13 -17.10 -2.24
CA LEU A 187 -10.61 -16.06 -3.15
C LEU A 187 -11.24 -16.12 -4.55
N PRO A 188 -11.37 -17.28 -5.22
CA PRO A 188 -12.07 -17.38 -6.50
C PRO A 188 -13.50 -16.86 -6.49
N ILE A 189 -14.26 -17.08 -5.40
CA ILE A 189 -15.61 -16.53 -5.26
C ILE A 189 -15.59 -15.00 -5.25
N VAL A 190 -14.69 -14.39 -4.47
CA VAL A 190 -14.55 -12.93 -4.38
C VAL A 190 -14.09 -12.34 -5.72
N VAL A 191 -13.09 -12.96 -6.37
CA VAL A 191 -12.60 -12.56 -7.69
C VAL A 191 -13.73 -12.63 -8.74
N ASN A 192 -14.49 -13.71 -8.76
CA ASN A 192 -15.62 -13.86 -9.70
C ASN A 192 -16.72 -12.83 -9.46
N ALA A 193 -17.06 -12.54 -8.20
CA ALA A 193 -18.05 -11.52 -7.86
C ALA A 193 -17.62 -10.14 -8.37
N PHE A 194 -16.35 -9.75 -8.14
CA PHE A 194 -15.83 -8.47 -8.61
C PHE A 194 -15.67 -8.42 -10.13
N SER A 195 -15.22 -9.52 -10.75
CA SER A 195 -15.17 -9.67 -12.21
C SER A 195 -16.55 -9.48 -12.86
N TRP A 196 -17.60 -10.07 -12.26
CA TRP A 196 -18.97 -9.87 -12.72
C TRP A 196 -19.42 -8.41 -12.66
N VAL A 197 -19.04 -7.69 -11.59
CA VAL A 197 -19.30 -6.24 -11.48
C VAL A 197 -18.61 -5.48 -12.61
N LEU A 198 -17.31 -5.73 -12.84
CA LEU A 198 -16.54 -5.08 -13.90
C LEU A 198 -17.13 -5.37 -15.29
N LYS A 199 -17.45 -6.64 -15.58
CA LYS A 199 -18.05 -7.04 -16.84
C LYS A 199 -19.40 -6.34 -17.06
N LYS A 200 -20.27 -6.33 -16.06
CA LYS A 200 -21.62 -5.76 -16.16
C LYS A 200 -21.62 -4.23 -16.28
N THR A 201 -20.71 -3.56 -15.57
CA THR A 201 -20.65 -2.08 -15.52
C THR A 201 -19.82 -1.47 -16.65
N LEU A 202 -18.69 -2.08 -16.98
CA LEU A 202 -17.71 -1.52 -17.93
C LEU A 202 -17.76 -2.16 -19.31
N GLY A 203 -18.43 -3.30 -19.46
CA GLY A 203 -18.48 -4.04 -20.72
C GLY A 203 -17.13 -4.63 -21.13
N VAL A 204 -16.19 -4.81 -20.19
CA VAL A 204 -14.91 -5.48 -20.44
C VAL A 204 -15.12 -7.00 -20.57
N GLY A 205 -14.28 -7.67 -21.36
CA GLY A 205 -14.36 -9.12 -21.55
C GLY A 205 -14.18 -9.90 -20.26
N GLY A 206 -14.71 -11.14 -20.21
CA GLY A 206 -14.62 -12.00 -19.04
C GLY A 206 -13.17 -12.23 -18.60
N ALA A 207 -12.24 -12.47 -19.53
CA ALA A 207 -10.83 -12.66 -19.24
C ALA A 207 -10.22 -11.44 -18.54
N ILE A 208 -10.49 -10.24 -19.06
CA ILE A 208 -9.99 -8.99 -18.46
C ILE A 208 -10.61 -8.73 -17.10
N GLY A 209 -11.92 -8.94 -16.96
CA GLY A 209 -12.62 -8.82 -15.68
C GLY A 209 -12.02 -9.72 -14.61
N VAL A 210 -11.70 -10.95 -14.97
CA VAL A 210 -11.05 -11.93 -14.07
C VAL A 210 -9.64 -11.51 -13.71
N SER A 211 -8.78 -11.16 -14.68
CA SER A 211 -7.41 -10.75 -14.41
C SER A 211 -7.36 -9.48 -13.56
N THR A 212 -8.18 -8.47 -13.87
CA THR A 212 -8.26 -7.23 -13.09
C THR A 212 -8.75 -7.46 -11.66
N ALA A 213 -9.78 -8.29 -11.49
CA ALA A 213 -10.29 -8.63 -10.18
C ALA A 213 -9.26 -9.46 -9.37
N ALA A 214 -8.59 -10.39 -10.02
CA ALA A 214 -7.53 -11.19 -9.42
C ALA A 214 -6.37 -10.31 -8.94
N ASN A 215 -6.01 -9.26 -9.68
CA ASN A 215 -4.91 -8.35 -9.35
C ASN A 215 -5.09 -7.59 -8.01
N ILE A 216 -6.32 -7.50 -7.47
CA ILE A 216 -6.56 -6.92 -6.14
C ILE A 216 -5.93 -7.79 -5.04
N PHE A 217 -5.81 -9.09 -5.28
CA PHE A 217 -5.35 -10.08 -4.31
C PHE A 217 -4.01 -10.73 -4.69
N LEU A 218 -3.76 -10.85 -6.00
CA LEU A 218 -2.58 -11.49 -6.56
C LEU A 218 -1.60 -10.43 -7.08
N GLY A 219 -0.36 -10.82 -7.34
CA GLY A 219 0.66 -9.93 -7.87
C GLY A 219 0.52 -9.63 -9.37
N THR A 220 1.46 -8.82 -9.87
CA THR A 220 1.48 -8.31 -11.25
C THR A 220 1.60 -9.40 -12.33
N VAL A 221 2.17 -10.56 -12.00
CA VAL A 221 2.36 -11.70 -12.90
C VAL A 221 1.35 -12.79 -12.63
N GLU A 222 1.00 -13.00 -11.36
CA GLU A 222 0.06 -14.04 -10.94
C GLU A 222 -1.36 -13.76 -11.45
N ALA A 223 -1.77 -12.49 -11.48
CA ALA A 223 -3.10 -12.12 -11.97
C ALA A 223 -3.28 -12.41 -13.48
N PRO A 224 -2.37 -12.01 -14.40
CA PRO A 224 -2.41 -12.46 -15.80
C PRO A 224 -2.31 -13.99 -15.97
N LEU A 225 -1.60 -14.66 -15.08
CA LEU A 225 -1.42 -16.09 -15.11
C LEU A 225 -2.76 -16.85 -14.98
N VAL A 226 -3.72 -16.29 -14.23
CA VAL A 226 -5.08 -16.84 -14.10
C VAL A 226 -5.84 -16.89 -15.43
N ILE A 227 -5.45 -16.06 -16.41
CA ILE A 227 -6.04 -15.98 -17.74
C ILE A 227 -5.07 -16.42 -18.84
N LYS A 228 -3.99 -17.13 -18.50
CA LYS A 228 -2.92 -17.52 -19.42
C LYS A 228 -3.42 -18.10 -20.76
N PRO A 229 -4.43 -19.02 -20.81
CA PRO A 229 -4.91 -19.57 -22.08
C PRO A 229 -5.50 -18.53 -23.04
N TYR A 230 -5.92 -17.37 -22.51
CA TYR A 230 -6.58 -16.33 -23.29
C TYR A 230 -5.61 -15.22 -23.73
N ILE A 231 -4.37 -15.14 -23.19
CA ILE A 231 -3.42 -14.04 -23.45
C ILE A 231 -3.09 -13.92 -24.95
N ALA A 232 -2.96 -15.05 -25.67
CA ALA A 232 -2.70 -15.05 -27.10
C ALA A 232 -3.84 -14.41 -27.91
N SER A 233 -5.09 -14.58 -27.47
CA SER A 233 -6.29 -14.10 -28.16
C SER A 233 -6.74 -12.69 -27.73
N LEU A 234 -6.14 -12.10 -26.68
CA LEU A 234 -6.44 -10.74 -26.25
C LEU A 234 -6.17 -9.73 -27.38
N SER A 235 -7.05 -8.77 -27.59
CA SER A 235 -6.74 -7.61 -28.41
C SER A 235 -5.61 -6.78 -27.80
N ARG A 236 -4.99 -5.88 -28.57
CA ARG A 236 -3.93 -4.99 -28.08
C ARG A 236 -4.39 -4.16 -26.87
N GLY A 237 -5.62 -3.61 -26.93
CA GLY A 237 -6.20 -2.84 -25.82
C GLY A 237 -6.42 -3.70 -24.59
N GLU A 238 -6.92 -4.94 -24.74
CA GLU A 238 -7.14 -5.87 -23.62
C GLU A 238 -5.81 -6.29 -22.96
N LEU A 239 -4.79 -6.57 -23.77
CA LEU A 239 -3.45 -6.87 -23.26
C LEU A 239 -2.91 -5.68 -22.46
N PHE A 240 -3.10 -4.46 -22.97
CA PHE A 240 -2.67 -3.24 -22.29
C PHE A 240 -3.43 -3.00 -20.98
N ILE A 241 -4.75 -3.25 -20.93
CA ILE A 241 -5.54 -3.20 -19.68
C ILE A 241 -4.96 -4.16 -18.64
N THR A 242 -4.69 -5.41 -19.04
CA THR A 242 -4.12 -6.44 -18.16
C THR A 242 -2.78 -5.99 -17.56
N MET A 243 -1.88 -5.46 -18.39
CA MET A 243 -0.56 -4.94 -17.96
C MET A 243 -0.71 -3.71 -17.05
N SER A 244 -1.60 -2.78 -17.41
CA SER A 244 -1.81 -1.54 -16.66
C SER A 244 -2.46 -1.78 -15.30
N CYS A 245 -3.39 -2.75 -15.20
CA CYS A 245 -3.95 -3.16 -13.92
C CYS A 245 -2.88 -3.75 -13.00
N GLY A 246 -1.96 -4.57 -13.55
CA GLY A 246 -0.79 -5.07 -12.82
C GLY A 246 0.10 -3.96 -12.27
N MET A 247 0.24 -2.84 -13.02
CA MET A 247 1.04 -1.69 -12.58
C MET A 247 0.31 -0.79 -11.57
N ALA A 248 -1.01 -0.65 -11.68
CA ALA A 248 -1.78 0.25 -10.83
C ALA A 248 -2.14 -0.36 -9.47
N GLY A 249 -2.23 -1.69 -9.38
CA GLY A 249 -2.57 -2.43 -8.17
C GLY A 249 -1.35 -2.76 -7.31
N ILE A 250 -1.61 -3.36 -6.15
CA ILE A 250 -0.62 -4.02 -5.29
C ILE A 250 -1.10 -5.44 -4.99
N ALA A 251 -0.17 -6.35 -4.74
CA ALA A 251 -0.52 -7.70 -4.33
C ALA A 251 -1.07 -7.72 -2.88
N GLY A 252 -2.09 -8.53 -2.63
CA GLY A 252 -2.63 -8.72 -1.29
C GLY A 252 -1.60 -9.17 -0.26
N THR A 253 -0.58 -9.92 -0.71
CA THR A 253 0.53 -10.39 0.13
C THR A 253 1.37 -9.25 0.71
N VAL A 254 1.57 -8.16 -0.04
CA VAL A 254 2.34 -6.99 0.43
C VAL A 254 1.47 -5.90 1.03
N MET A 255 0.16 -5.92 0.77
CA MET A 255 -0.80 -4.96 1.33
C MET A 255 -0.74 -4.91 2.86
N VAL A 256 -0.66 -6.07 3.51
CA VAL A 256 -0.54 -6.20 4.97
C VAL A 256 0.74 -5.55 5.46
N LEU A 257 1.85 -5.81 4.78
CA LEU A 257 3.16 -5.24 5.12
C LEU A 257 3.12 -3.70 5.04
N TYR A 258 2.54 -3.14 3.97
CA TYR A 258 2.42 -1.68 3.82
C TYR A 258 1.54 -1.05 4.88
N GLY A 259 0.42 -1.67 5.20
CA GLY A 259 -0.45 -1.22 6.29
C GLY A 259 0.26 -1.16 7.65
N LEU A 260 1.08 -2.16 7.95
CA LEU A 260 1.87 -2.19 9.19
C LEU A 260 2.99 -1.13 9.19
N ILE A 261 3.67 -0.92 8.06
CA ILE A 261 4.71 0.11 7.92
C ILE A 261 4.12 1.50 8.11
N LEU A 262 2.98 1.79 7.51
CA LEU A 262 2.34 3.10 7.56
C LEU A 262 1.61 3.39 8.87
N LYS A 263 1.28 2.39 9.67
CA LYS A 263 0.53 2.52 10.93
C LYS A 263 1.03 3.62 11.89
N PRO A 264 2.36 3.87 12.04
CA PRO A 264 2.85 4.94 12.92
C PRO A 264 2.51 6.36 12.45
N VAL A 265 2.24 6.56 11.16
CA VAL A 265 2.09 7.90 10.54
C VAL A 265 0.74 8.12 9.86
N ILE A 266 0.00 7.06 9.57
CA ILE A 266 -1.33 7.11 8.95
C ILE A 266 -2.34 6.39 9.85
N PRO A 267 -3.30 7.09 10.44
CA PRO A 267 -4.43 6.45 11.11
C PRO A 267 -5.19 5.56 10.12
N ASP A 268 -5.57 4.34 10.55
CA ASP A 268 -6.28 3.37 9.70
C ASP A 268 -5.59 3.05 8.36
N ALA A 269 -4.26 2.95 8.38
CA ALA A 269 -3.44 2.73 7.17
C ALA A 269 -3.94 1.54 6.32
N ILE A 270 -4.35 0.44 6.95
CA ILE A 270 -4.85 -0.76 6.26
C ILE A 270 -6.17 -0.46 5.53
N GLY A 271 -7.07 0.30 6.16
CA GLY A 271 -8.31 0.75 5.53
C GLY A 271 -8.03 1.58 4.28
N HIS A 272 -7.09 2.53 4.33
CA HIS A 272 -6.68 3.33 3.17
C HIS A 272 -6.06 2.48 2.06
N ILE A 273 -5.15 1.55 2.41
CA ILE A 273 -4.54 0.64 1.43
C ILE A 273 -5.58 -0.27 0.77
N LEU A 274 -6.55 -0.76 1.54
CA LEU A 274 -7.64 -1.56 1.01
C LEU A 274 -8.51 -0.76 0.03
N ILE A 275 -8.91 0.46 0.40
CA ILE A 275 -9.68 1.34 -0.49
C ILE A 275 -8.95 1.54 -1.81
N VAL A 276 -7.67 1.93 -1.78
CA VAL A 276 -6.93 2.19 -3.01
C VAL A 276 -6.76 0.94 -3.86
N SER A 277 -6.59 -0.24 -3.27
CA SER A 277 -6.49 -1.51 -4.02
C SER A 277 -7.76 -1.79 -4.84
N PHE A 278 -8.95 -1.46 -4.31
CA PHE A 278 -10.20 -1.64 -5.05
C PHE A 278 -10.43 -0.55 -6.11
N ILE A 279 -10.12 0.71 -5.81
CA ILE A 279 -10.39 1.83 -6.73
C ILE A 279 -9.34 1.98 -7.84
N SER A 280 -8.14 1.43 -7.65
CA SER A 280 -7.07 1.44 -8.66
C SER A 280 -7.42 0.59 -9.89
N ALA A 281 -8.18 -0.50 -9.70
CA ALA A 281 -8.57 -1.38 -10.78
C ALA A 281 -9.46 -0.67 -11.84
N PRO A 282 -10.60 -0.06 -11.51
CA PRO A 282 -11.37 0.72 -12.48
C PRO A 282 -10.60 1.94 -12.99
N ALA A 283 -9.75 2.59 -12.17
CA ALA A 283 -8.89 3.67 -12.64
C ALA A 283 -7.96 3.18 -13.76
N ALA A 284 -7.27 2.06 -13.57
CA ALA A 284 -6.39 1.47 -14.56
C ALA A 284 -7.12 1.12 -15.87
N ILE A 285 -8.33 0.57 -15.78
CA ILE A 285 -9.18 0.33 -16.96
C ILE A 285 -9.49 1.64 -17.70
N ALA A 286 -9.85 2.72 -16.98
CA ALA A 286 -10.18 4.01 -17.59
C ALA A 286 -8.96 4.60 -18.31
N PHE A 287 -7.79 4.64 -17.66
CA PHE A 287 -6.56 5.15 -18.27
C PHE A 287 -6.11 4.30 -19.45
N SER A 288 -6.22 2.97 -19.34
CA SER A 288 -5.87 2.06 -20.43
C SER A 288 -6.79 2.23 -21.64
N ALA A 289 -8.11 2.34 -21.42
CA ALA A 289 -9.09 2.55 -22.49
C ALA A 289 -8.92 3.91 -23.21
N LEU A 290 -8.34 4.90 -22.51
CA LEU A 290 -7.95 6.18 -23.14
C LEU A 290 -6.67 6.06 -23.96
N MET A 291 -5.63 5.43 -23.40
CA MET A 291 -4.28 5.41 -24.01
C MET A 291 -4.17 4.41 -25.16
N VAL A 292 -4.74 3.21 -24.99
CA VAL A 292 -4.75 2.13 -26.01
C VAL A 292 -6.19 1.61 -26.14
N PRO A 293 -7.02 2.26 -26.93
CA PRO A 293 -8.42 1.87 -27.10
C PRO A 293 -8.55 0.44 -27.63
N HIS A 294 -9.48 -0.32 -27.03
CA HIS A 294 -9.82 -1.66 -27.47
C HIS A 294 -10.59 -1.61 -28.80
N GLU A 295 -10.24 -2.49 -29.72
CA GLU A 295 -10.91 -2.68 -31.01
C GLU A 295 -11.34 -4.15 -31.16
N GLY A 296 -12.54 -4.35 -31.68
CA GLY A 296 -13.10 -5.68 -31.95
C GLY A 296 -13.94 -6.27 -30.81
N PRO A 297 -14.29 -7.54 -30.92
CA PRO A 297 -15.04 -8.26 -29.89
C PRO A 297 -14.21 -8.45 -28.63
N VAL A 298 -14.87 -8.41 -27.46
CA VAL A 298 -14.22 -8.64 -26.16
C VAL A 298 -13.90 -10.12 -25.98
N THR A 299 -12.76 -10.40 -25.37
CA THR A 299 -12.34 -11.79 -25.07
C THR A 299 -13.07 -12.31 -23.86
N GLU A 300 -13.95 -13.29 -24.04
CA GLU A 300 -14.57 -14.01 -22.96
C GLU A 300 -13.59 -14.99 -22.31
N GLY A 301 -13.68 -15.17 -21.00
CA GLY A 301 -12.81 -16.10 -20.28
C GLY A 301 -13.27 -16.27 -18.84
N MET A 302 -12.81 -17.34 -18.23
CA MET A 302 -13.04 -17.70 -16.84
C MET A 302 -11.71 -17.97 -16.14
N ILE A 303 -11.73 -18.05 -14.80
CA ILE A 303 -10.55 -18.43 -14.00
C ILE A 303 -10.09 -19.83 -14.46
N THR A 304 -8.82 -19.92 -14.87
CA THR A 304 -8.16 -21.19 -15.10
C THR A 304 -7.24 -21.51 -13.94
N THR A 305 -7.51 -22.62 -13.25
CA THR A 305 -6.64 -23.11 -12.17
C THR A 305 -5.40 -23.74 -12.81
N GLN A 306 -4.22 -23.24 -12.51
CA GLN A 306 -2.99 -23.62 -13.22
C GLN A 306 -2.36 -24.92 -12.79
N GLN A 307 -2.50 -25.28 -11.52
CA GLN A 307 -2.07 -26.57 -11.00
C GLN A 307 -3.15 -27.11 -10.07
N PRO A 308 -3.53 -28.38 -10.20
CA PRO A 308 -4.43 -29.00 -9.25
C PRO A 308 -3.70 -29.15 -7.92
N VAL A 309 -3.96 -28.23 -6.99
CA VAL A 309 -3.54 -28.38 -5.60
C VAL A 309 -4.32 -29.58 -5.04
N SER A 310 -3.61 -30.58 -4.54
CA SER A 310 -4.22 -31.86 -4.14
C SER A 310 -4.81 -31.84 -2.73
N SER A 311 -4.30 -30.97 -1.86
CA SER A 311 -4.70 -30.89 -0.45
C SER A 311 -4.41 -29.52 0.14
N THR A 312 -5.00 -29.21 1.31
CA THR A 312 -4.67 -28.00 2.07
C THR A 312 -3.18 -27.89 2.38
N MET A 313 -2.53 -29.02 2.69
CA MET A 313 -1.09 -29.04 2.99
C MET A 313 -0.23 -28.76 1.75
N ASP A 314 -0.66 -29.25 0.60
CA ASP A 314 -0.05 -28.94 -0.70
C ASP A 314 -0.20 -27.44 -1.01
N ALA A 315 -1.36 -26.83 -0.75
CA ALA A 315 -1.58 -25.39 -0.86
C ALA A 315 -0.63 -24.59 0.03
N VAL A 316 -0.47 -25.00 1.30
CA VAL A 316 0.50 -24.36 2.23
C VAL A 316 1.91 -24.44 1.66
N THR A 317 2.31 -25.61 1.17
CA THR A 317 3.68 -25.83 0.65
C THR A 317 3.94 -24.98 -0.57
N GLN A 318 3.03 -24.99 -1.55
CA GLN A 318 3.16 -24.17 -2.77
C GLN A 318 3.20 -22.67 -2.45
N GLY A 319 2.25 -22.19 -1.63
CA GLY A 319 2.21 -20.80 -1.22
C GLY A 319 3.43 -20.37 -0.40
N THR A 320 4.03 -21.29 0.38
CA THR A 320 5.29 -21.03 1.08
C THR A 320 6.45 -20.86 0.10
N VAL A 321 6.58 -21.73 -0.90
CA VAL A 321 7.64 -21.63 -1.93
C VAL A 321 7.52 -20.33 -2.72
N GLU A 322 6.30 -19.97 -3.12
CA GLU A 322 6.03 -18.68 -3.78
C GLU A 322 6.39 -17.49 -2.88
N GLY A 323 5.97 -17.54 -1.60
CA GLY A 323 6.28 -16.52 -0.62
C GLY A 323 7.78 -16.35 -0.37
N VAL A 324 8.55 -17.44 -0.34
CA VAL A 324 10.02 -17.41 -0.25
C VAL A 324 10.63 -16.75 -1.48
N SER A 325 10.14 -17.06 -2.66
CA SER A 325 10.60 -16.42 -3.91
C SER A 325 10.35 -14.89 -3.87
N ILE A 326 9.16 -14.46 -3.46
CA ILE A 326 8.83 -13.04 -3.31
C ILE A 326 9.74 -12.39 -2.25
N PHE A 327 9.91 -13.03 -1.09
CA PHE A 327 10.74 -12.54 0.01
C PHE A 327 12.20 -12.32 -0.43
N ILE A 328 12.82 -13.30 -1.08
CA ILE A 328 14.21 -13.21 -1.55
C ILE A 328 14.34 -12.13 -2.62
N ASN A 329 13.39 -12.03 -3.55
CA ASN A 329 13.37 -10.99 -4.57
C ASN A 329 13.29 -9.58 -3.95
N ILE A 330 12.43 -9.39 -2.93
CA ILE A 330 12.33 -8.11 -2.22
C ILE A 330 13.66 -7.76 -1.56
N VAL A 331 14.27 -8.69 -0.81
CA VAL A 331 15.55 -8.47 -0.12
C VAL A 331 16.66 -8.12 -1.13
N ALA A 332 16.77 -8.90 -2.22
CA ALA A 332 17.78 -8.67 -3.25
C ALA A 332 17.60 -7.32 -3.94
N MET A 333 16.37 -6.98 -4.32
CA MET A 333 16.08 -5.69 -4.97
C MET A 333 16.31 -4.50 -4.04
N LEU A 334 15.92 -4.61 -2.76
CA LEU A 334 16.20 -3.57 -1.77
C LEU A 334 17.71 -3.32 -1.62
N LEU A 335 18.49 -4.38 -1.52
CA LEU A 335 19.94 -4.28 -1.38
C LEU A 335 20.57 -3.62 -2.62
N VAL A 336 20.29 -4.17 -3.81
CA VAL A 336 20.90 -3.70 -5.06
C VAL A 336 20.49 -2.26 -5.38
N LEU A 337 19.18 -1.95 -5.30
CA LEU A 337 18.69 -0.62 -5.63
C LEU A 337 19.18 0.44 -4.64
N THR A 338 19.22 0.13 -3.34
CA THR A 338 19.78 1.06 -2.34
C THR A 338 21.27 1.32 -2.60
N ALA A 339 22.03 0.29 -2.94
CA ALA A 339 23.43 0.43 -3.29
C ALA A 339 23.65 1.26 -4.56
N LEU A 340 22.84 1.04 -5.61
CA LEU A 340 22.90 1.82 -6.84
C LEU A 340 22.56 3.30 -6.62
N ILE A 341 21.55 3.59 -5.79
CA ILE A 341 21.24 4.98 -5.44
C ILE A 341 22.37 5.64 -4.67
N ALA A 342 22.95 4.95 -3.69
CA ALA A 342 24.08 5.48 -2.93
C ALA A 342 25.24 5.78 -3.88
N LEU A 343 25.53 4.89 -4.83
CA LEU A 343 26.55 5.11 -5.85
C LEU A 343 26.23 6.33 -6.73
N LEU A 344 25.00 6.45 -7.24
CA LEU A 344 24.58 7.60 -8.04
C LEU A 344 24.64 8.90 -7.24
N ASN A 345 24.20 8.90 -5.98
CA ASN A 345 24.30 10.09 -5.13
C ASN A 345 25.75 10.46 -4.83
N THR A 346 26.65 9.48 -4.72
CA THR A 346 28.11 9.75 -4.61
C THR A 346 28.63 10.39 -5.88
N LEU A 347 28.22 9.93 -7.07
CA LEU A 347 28.59 10.55 -8.34
C LEU A 347 28.03 11.97 -8.47
N PHE A 348 26.78 12.20 -8.04
CA PHE A 348 26.20 13.55 -8.01
C PHE A 348 26.89 14.48 -7.02
N GLY A 349 27.48 13.96 -5.94
CA GLY A 349 28.28 14.72 -4.98
C GLY A 349 29.54 15.37 -5.57
N PHE A 350 29.98 14.96 -6.79
CA PHE A 350 31.04 15.67 -7.53
C PHE A 350 30.53 16.88 -8.31
N LEU A 351 29.22 17.06 -8.43
CA LEU A 351 28.60 18.20 -9.07
C LEU A 351 28.43 19.35 -8.08
N PRO A 352 28.38 20.62 -8.56
CA PRO A 352 28.13 21.76 -7.69
C PRO A 352 26.78 21.63 -6.95
N ASP A 353 26.76 22.12 -5.72
CA ASP A 353 25.55 22.21 -4.92
C ASP A 353 24.49 23.06 -5.62
N VAL A 354 23.25 22.61 -5.59
CA VAL A 354 22.11 23.35 -6.12
C VAL A 354 21.26 23.86 -4.96
N GLY A 355 21.19 25.20 -4.83
CA GLY A 355 20.49 25.84 -3.72
C GLY A 355 21.11 25.57 -2.35
N GLY A 356 22.46 25.36 -2.28
CA GLY A 356 23.18 25.08 -1.04
C GLY A 356 22.98 23.67 -0.48
N LYS A 357 22.47 22.74 -1.31
CA LYS A 357 22.33 21.32 -0.96
C LYS A 357 22.97 20.45 -2.04
N PRO A 358 23.61 19.33 -1.66
CA PRO A 358 24.17 18.41 -2.63
C PRO A 358 23.06 17.85 -3.53
N LEU A 359 23.39 17.71 -4.81
CA LEU A 359 22.48 17.12 -5.77
C LEU A 359 22.28 15.63 -5.45
N THR A 360 21.03 15.20 -5.37
CA THR A 360 20.67 13.80 -5.14
C THR A 360 19.66 13.35 -6.17
N LEU A 361 19.62 12.05 -6.45
CA LEU A 361 18.62 11.47 -7.34
C LEU A 361 17.19 11.80 -6.87
N GLN A 362 16.95 11.68 -5.57
CA GLN A 362 15.67 12.03 -4.94
C GLN A 362 15.31 13.50 -5.11
N GLY A 363 16.31 14.40 -5.01
CA GLY A 363 16.13 15.83 -5.25
C GLY A 363 15.74 16.15 -6.69
N LEU A 364 16.40 15.52 -7.68
CA LEU A 364 16.09 15.67 -9.11
C LEU A 364 14.65 15.23 -9.41
N PHE A 365 14.28 14.04 -8.93
CA PHE A 365 12.90 13.57 -9.08
C PHE A 365 11.91 14.41 -8.31
N GLY A 366 12.32 14.95 -7.14
CA GLY A 366 11.51 15.88 -6.36
C GLY A 366 11.08 17.07 -7.19
N TRP A 367 11.98 17.66 -7.93
CA TRP A 367 11.68 18.79 -8.80
C TRP A 367 10.82 18.40 -10.01
N ALA A 368 11.15 17.28 -10.68
CA ALA A 368 10.41 16.83 -11.85
C ALA A 368 8.97 16.42 -11.51
N MET A 369 8.75 15.79 -10.35
CA MET A 369 7.45 15.31 -9.89
C MET A 369 6.67 16.35 -9.08
N ALA A 370 7.31 17.43 -8.59
CA ALA A 370 6.64 18.47 -7.78
C ALA A 370 5.38 19.04 -8.44
N PRO A 371 5.38 19.45 -9.71
CA PRO A 371 4.16 19.95 -10.37
C PRO A 371 3.06 18.89 -10.49
N ILE A 372 3.44 17.62 -10.62
CA ILE A 372 2.49 16.50 -10.76
C ILE A 372 1.80 16.23 -9.42
N VAL A 373 2.58 16.16 -8.32
CA VAL A 373 2.00 15.94 -7.00
C VAL A 373 1.26 17.18 -6.49
N TRP A 374 1.70 18.39 -6.87
CA TRP A 374 0.94 19.60 -6.64
C TRP A 374 -0.43 19.49 -7.30
N LEU A 375 -0.49 19.07 -8.55
CA LEU A 375 -1.74 18.94 -9.31
C LEU A 375 -2.76 18.02 -8.64
N ILE A 376 -2.33 16.98 -7.94
CA ILE A 376 -3.25 16.08 -7.22
C ILE A 376 -3.69 16.61 -5.85
N GLY A 377 -3.31 17.84 -5.48
CA GLY A 377 -3.83 18.55 -4.31
C GLY A 377 -2.85 18.66 -3.13
N ILE A 378 -1.55 18.50 -3.37
CA ILE A 378 -0.51 18.75 -2.36
C ILE A 378 -0.11 20.23 -2.43
N PRO A 379 0.02 20.94 -1.30
CA PRO A 379 0.51 22.32 -1.28
C PRO A 379 1.90 22.46 -1.93
N TRP A 380 2.16 23.56 -2.63
CA TRP A 380 3.44 23.77 -3.31
C TRP A 380 4.64 23.72 -2.37
N SER A 381 4.46 24.17 -1.11
CA SER A 381 5.50 24.11 -0.07
C SER A 381 5.94 22.67 0.25
N GLU A 382 5.07 21.68 0.07
CA GLU A 382 5.31 20.26 0.34
C GLU A 382 5.60 19.46 -0.95
N ALA A 383 5.38 20.10 -2.13
CA ALA A 383 5.39 19.41 -3.42
C ALA A 383 6.74 18.78 -3.77
N THR A 384 7.86 19.42 -3.39
CA THR A 384 9.20 18.87 -3.65
C THR A 384 9.46 17.61 -2.84
N THR A 385 9.04 17.59 -1.57
CA THR A 385 9.16 16.41 -0.69
C THR A 385 8.27 15.26 -1.18
N ALA A 386 7.02 15.56 -1.49
CA ALA A 386 6.08 14.57 -2.05
C ALA A 386 6.53 14.06 -3.43
N GLY A 387 7.09 14.95 -4.26
CA GLY A 387 7.67 14.62 -5.55
C GLY A 387 8.87 13.67 -5.44
N ALA A 388 9.72 13.86 -4.42
CA ALA A 388 10.83 12.95 -4.15
C ALA A 388 10.34 11.53 -3.83
N LEU A 389 9.25 11.40 -3.04
CA LEU A 389 8.61 10.10 -2.78
C LEU A 389 8.07 9.45 -4.06
N MET A 390 7.42 10.23 -4.95
CA MET A 390 6.95 9.72 -6.25
C MET A 390 8.12 9.32 -7.15
N GLY A 391 9.22 10.07 -7.12
CA GLY A 391 10.45 9.73 -7.82
C GLY A 391 11.04 8.42 -7.30
N THR A 392 11.15 8.27 -5.97
CA THR A 392 11.59 7.03 -5.31
C THR A 392 10.71 5.85 -5.74
N LYS A 393 9.37 6.02 -5.71
CA LYS A 393 8.44 4.99 -6.19
C LYS A 393 8.74 4.57 -7.64
N THR A 394 8.87 5.55 -8.54
CA THR A 394 8.98 5.29 -9.99
C THR A 394 10.29 4.61 -10.33
N VAL A 395 11.41 5.07 -9.73
CA VAL A 395 12.76 4.55 -10.02
C VAL A 395 13.02 3.24 -9.29
N LEU A 396 12.60 3.14 -8.05
CA LEU A 396 12.82 1.99 -7.19
C LEU A 396 11.56 1.15 -7.08
N ASN A 397 10.80 1.41 -6.04
CA ASN A 397 9.48 0.83 -5.79
C ASN A 397 8.73 1.61 -4.69
N GLU A 398 7.45 1.29 -4.57
CA GLU A 398 6.54 1.85 -3.57
C GLU A 398 6.92 1.46 -2.14
N PHE A 399 7.54 0.31 -1.93
CA PHE A 399 7.96 -0.15 -0.61
C PHE A 399 8.99 0.81 0.01
N ILE A 400 10.03 1.18 -0.74
CA ILE A 400 11.04 2.15 -0.29
C ILE A 400 10.39 3.52 -0.10
N ALA A 401 9.50 3.94 -1.02
CA ALA A 401 8.79 5.20 -0.91
C ALA A 401 7.93 5.27 0.37
N TYR A 402 7.29 4.17 0.78
CA TYR A 402 6.57 4.10 2.05
C TYR A 402 7.50 4.14 3.27
N LEU A 403 8.63 3.45 3.22
CA LEU A 403 9.64 3.55 4.29
C LEU A 403 10.16 4.99 4.44
N ASP A 404 10.37 5.69 3.32
CA ASP A 404 10.81 7.08 3.35
C ASP A 404 9.69 8.00 3.84
N LEU A 405 8.42 7.78 3.45
CA LEU A 405 7.26 8.52 3.98
C LEU A 405 7.16 8.43 5.51
N VAL A 406 7.42 7.26 6.08
CA VAL A 406 7.37 7.04 7.54
C VAL A 406 8.50 7.76 8.27
N LYS A 407 9.68 7.89 7.64
CA LYS A 407 10.84 8.60 8.21
C LYS A 407 10.65 10.12 8.22
N LEU A 408 9.74 10.67 7.38
CA LEU A 408 9.49 12.11 7.33
C LEU A 408 8.83 12.60 8.63
N GLY A 409 9.38 13.65 9.22
CA GLY A 409 8.77 14.33 10.36
C GLY A 409 7.43 14.98 10.01
N PRO A 410 6.60 15.30 11.01
CA PRO A 410 5.29 15.92 10.80
C PRO A 410 5.36 17.29 10.11
N GLU A 411 6.50 17.98 10.24
CA GLU A 411 6.76 19.29 9.58
C GLU A 411 6.92 19.18 8.06
N SER A 412 7.32 18.00 7.55
CA SER A 412 7.68 17.82 6.14
C SER A 412 6.46 17.65 5.23
N LEU A 413 5.41 17.01 5.74
CA LEU A 413 4.14 16.76 5.05
C LEU A 413 2.99 16.88 6.04
N SER A 414 1.96 17.61 5.68
CA SER A 414 0.69 17.66 6.40
C SER A 414 -0.01 16.30 6.41
N GLU A 415 -0.92 16.08 7.35
CA GLU A 415 -1.71 14.84 7.45
C GLU A 415 -2.45 14.54 6.13
N ARG A 416 -3.10 15.58 5.55
CA ARG A 416 -3.78 15.49 4.25
C ARG A 416 -2.82 15.03 3.14
N SER A 417 -1.64 15.63 3.05
CA SER A 417 -0.64 15.25 2.03
C SER A 417 -0.11 13.83 2.23
N ARG A 418 0.06 13.38 3.49
CA ARG A 418 0.44 12.00 3.79
C ARG A 418 -0.62 11.01 3.30
N VAL A 419 -1.90 11.31 3.53
CA VAL A 419 -3.00 10.46 3.04
C VAL A 419 -3.04 10.47 1.51
N ILE A 420 -2.97 11.63 0.84
CA ILE A 420 -2.90 11.71 -0.63
C ILE A 420 -1.73 10.87 -1.16
N MET A 421 -0.53 11.01 -0.56
CA MET A 421 0.65 10.25 -0.97
C MET A 421 0.49 8.76 -0.72
N THR A 422 -0.21 8.35 0.35
CA THR A 422 -0.50 6.94 0.58
C THR A 422 -1.23 6.30 -0.60
N TYR A 423 -2.20 7.02 -1.19
CA TYR A 423 -2.91 6.56 -2.39
C TYR A 423 -2.05 6.66 -3.65
N ALA A 424 -1.33 7.75 -3.84
CA ALA A 424 -0.52 7.96 -5.03
C ALA A 424 0.67 6.99 -5.11
N LEU A 425 1.24 6.60 -3.97
CA LEU A 425 2.33 5.62 -3.91
C LEU A 425 1.85 4.17 -4.07
N CYS A 426 0.57 3.88 -3.82
CA CYS A 426 0.03 2.54 -3.80
C CYS A 426 -0.14 1.95 -5.22
N GLY A 427 0.87 1.23 -5.68
CA GLY A 427 0.85 0.55 -6.98
C GLY A 427 2.24 0.26 -7.50
N PHE A 428 2.37 -0.83 -8.23
CA PHE A 428 3.63 -1.37 -8.76
C PHE A 428 4.16 -0.62 -10.00
N ALA A 429 3.70 0.60 -10.27
CA ALA A 429 4.16 1.39 -11.41
C ALA A 429 5.59 1.92 -11.15
N ASN A 430 6.59 1.08 -11.40
CA ASN A 430 8.03 1.36 -11.30
C ASN A 430 8.82 0.57 -12.35
N PHE A 431 10.08 0.92 -12.57
CA PHE A 431 10.93 0.26 -13.57
C PHE A 431 11.23 -1.21 -13.23
N ALA A 432 11.36 -1.57 -11.96
CA ALA A 432 11.58 -2.96 -11.56
C ALA A 432 10.37 -3.84 -11.93
N SER A 433 9.16 -3.38 -11.60
CA SER A 433 7.92 -4.07 -11.95
C SER A 433 7.67 -4.12 -13.46
N LEU A 434 8.15 -3.11 -14.22
CA LEU A 434 8.12 -3.15 -15.67
C LEU A 434 8.93 -4.36 -16.21
N GLY A 435 10.12 -4.58 -15.68
CA GLY A 435 10.94 -5.75 -16.02
C GLY A 435 10.23 -7.07 -15.66
N ILE A 436 9.59 -7.12 -14.49
CA ILE A 436 8.85 -8.29 -14.01
C ILE A 436 7.65 -8.61 -14.93
N ILE A 437 6.86 -7.59 -15.31
CA ILE A 437 5.69 -7.80 -16.18
C ILE A 437 6.10 -8.24 -17.59
N ILE A 438 7.12 -7.61 -18.18
CA ILE A 438 7.66 -7.97 -19.50
C ILE A 438 8.22 -9.41 -19.48
N GLY A 439 8.97 -9.75 -18.43
CA GLY A 439 9.52 -11.09 -18.26
C GLY A 439 8.44 -12.15 -18.06
N GLY A 440 7.53 -11.92 -17.13
CA GLY A 440 6.45 -12.84 -16.78
C GLY A 440 5.49 -13.07 -17.93
N MET A 441 4.89 -12.01 -18.47
CA MET A 441 3.94 -12.14 -19.60
C MET A 441 4.62 -12.60 -20.89
N GLY A 442 5.88 -12.17 -21.15
CA GLY A 442 6.65 -12.62 -22.30
C GLY A 442 7.00 -14.11 -22.23
N THR A 443 7.07 -14.70 -21.04
CA THR A 443 7.23 -16.15 -20.84
C THR A 443 5.90 -16.89 -21.00
N MET A 444 4.77 -16.27 -20.60
CA MET A 444 3.43 -16.85 -20.77
C MET A 444 2.99 -16.92 -22.23
N CYS A 445 3.38 -15.93 -23.05
CA CYS A 445 3.00 -15.78 -24.45
C CYS A 445 4.19 -15.24 -25.27
N PRO A 446 5.17 -16.12 -25.61
CA PRO A 446 6.38 -15.72 -26.33
C PRO A 446 6.13 -15.07 -27.67
N GLU A 447 5.08 -15.48 -28.39
CA GLU A 447 4.69 -14.96 -29.70
C GLU A 447 4.27 -13.48 -29.66
N ARG A 448 3.84 -12.98 -28.50
CA ARG A 448 3.46 -11.57 -28.33
C ARG A 448 4.50 -10.73 -27.55
N ARG A 449 5.70 -11.30 -27.33
CA ARG A 449 6.74 -10.66 -26.51
C ARG A 449 7.12 -9.25 -27.01
N SER A 450 7.23 -9.05 -28.33
CA SER A 450 7.56 -7.73 -28.89
C SER A 450 6.48 -6.70 -28.61
N GLU A 451 5.21 -7.09 -28.67
CA GLU A 451 4.07 -6.22 -28.34
C GLU A 451 4.02 -5.88 -26.84
N ILE A 452 4.30 -6.86 -25.97
CA ILE A 452 4.40 -6.67 -24.51
C ILE A 452 5.49 -5.64 -24.19
N ILE A 453 6.64 -5.70 -24.87
CA ILE A 453 7.74 -4.73 -24.68
C ILE A 453 7.31 -3.33 -25.14
N ASP A 454 6.66 -3.21 -26.32
CA ASP A 454 6.17 -1.92 -26.84
C ASP A 454 5.13 -1.27 -25.91
N LEU A 455 4.24 -2.07 -25.33
CA LEU A 455 3.25 -1.61 -24.37
C LEU A 455 3.84 -1.32 -22.98
N GLY A 456 5.02 -1.82 -22.68
CA GLY A 456 5.63 -1.78 -21.35
C GLY A 456 5.75 -0.38 -20.77
N TYR A 457 6.36 0.57 -21.48
CA TYR A 457 6.49 1.95 -20.99
C TYR A 457 5.14 2.66 -20.88
N LYS A 458 4.22 2.36 -21.78
CA LYS A 458 2.86 2.92 -21.74
C LYS A 458 2.10 2.42 -20.50
N CYS A 459 2.25 1.14 -20.13
CA CYS A 459 1.59 0.61 -18.94
C CYS A 459 2.19 1.18 -17.63
N LEU A 460 3.48 1.51 -17.60
CA LEU A 460 4.09 2.24 -16.49
C LEU A 460 3.43 3.62 -16.32
N VAL A 461 3.27 4.35 -17.42
CA VAL A 461 2.59 5.66 -17.41
C VAL A 461 1.13 5.52 -16.99
N SER A 462 0.39 4.58 -17.60
CA SER A 462 -1.02 4.31 -17.27
C SER A 462 -1.21 3.95 -15.79
N GLY A 463 -0.38 3.06 -15.25
CA GLY A 463 -0.41 2.68 -13.83
C GLY A 463 -0.08 3.85 -12.89
N THR A 464 0.89 4.69 -13.27
CA THR A 464 1.22 5.91 -12.51
C THR A 464 0.06 6.89 -12.51
N LEU A 465 -0.56 7.15 -13.66
CA LEU A 465 -1.73 8.04 -13.77
C LEU A 465 -2.92 7.48 -12.96
N ALA A 466 -3.13 6.17 -12.96
CA ALA A 466 -4.18 5.54 -12.18
C ALA A 466 -3.97 5.75 -10.66
N THR A 467 -2.76 5.54 -10.15
CA THR A 467 -2.48 5.77 -8.73
C THR A 467 -2.52 7.25 -8.36
N LEU A 468 -2.04 8.15 -9.22
CA LEU A 468 -2.17 9.60 -9.02
C LEU A 468 -3.64 10.04 -8.99
N SER A 469 -4.50 9.45 -9.85
CA SER A 469 -5.93 9.75 -9.83
C SER A 469 -6.60 9.30 -8.53
N CYS A 470 -6.15 8.18 -7.94
CA CYS A 470 -6.61 7.75 -6.62
C CYS A 470 -6.19 8.75 -5.53
N GLY A 471 -4.95 9.28 -5.61
CA GLY A 471 -4.47 10.34 -4.74
C GLY A 471 -5.28 11.64 -4.90
N ALA A 472 -5.54 12.07 -6.14
CA ALA A 472 -6.38 13.23 -6.41
C ALA A 472 -7.81 13.03 -5.87
N LEU A 473 -8.38 11.84 -6.05
CA LEU A 473 -9.72 11.50 -5.58
C LEU A 473 -9.83 11.60 -4.06
N VAL A 474 -8.91 11.02 -3.31
CA VAL A 474 -8.92 11.17 -1.85
C VAL A 474 -8.73 12.62 -1.44
N GLY A 475 -7.91 13.39 -2.15
CA GLY A 475 -7.70 14.82 -1.92
C GLY A 475 -8.95 15.69 -2.11
N ILE A 476 -9.96 15.24 -2.88
CA ILE A 476 -11.24 15.92 -3.02
C ILE A 476 -12.10 15.76 -1.77
N PHE A 477 -11.98 14.64 -1.05
CA PHE A 477 -12.91 14.28 0.03
C PHE A 477 -12.27 14.31 1.43
N TYR A 478 -10.94 14.39 1.51
CA TYR A 478 -10.18 14.52 2.75
C TYR A 478 -9.85 16.01 2.99
#